data_f2f6c4962a88757cc8910a856849b948
#
_entry.id   f2f6c4962a88757cc8910a856849b948
#
_cell.length_a   1.000
_cell.length_b   1.000
_cell.length_c   1.000
_cell.angle_alpha   90.00
_cell.angle_beta   90.00
_cell.angle_gamma   90.00
#
_symmetry.space_group_name_H-M   'P 1'
#
loop_
_entity.id
_entity.type
_entity.pdbx_description
1 polymer ?
#
loop_
_entity_poly.entity_id
_entity_poly.type
_entity_poly.pdbx_seq_one_letter_code
_entity_poly.pdbx_strand_id
1 'polypeptide(L)'
;MADIATVDQLDARGKRVLVRVDFNVPVADGVCSDDTRIRAALPTIEKLIDEGARVILMSHLGRPSGEGFEEKFTLRPAALRLSELLGRPVAFASDTVGPDAQAKAAALQDGQVLVLENLRFDKREKKNDPEFCQELAKLGEAYVNDAFGTAHRAHASTAGVAALLPAYAGYLMQNEVATLTGMLDEPRRPFVAILGGSKVSDKIKVIDALMEKCDTLIIGGGMCFTFLLAQGKQVGTSLKEEDWVERAAAMLRKAEERGVKLLLPVDVVCADKFAEDANTKTVSVDEIPADMMGLDVGPETAKLYAQAISQAATVFWNGPMGVFEMDAFAAGTKAVAEAVAENQQGDTIIGGGDSVAAVNKFDLADRMTFISTGGGASMELVQGEALPGVEALKR
;
A
#
# COMPACT_ATOMS: atom_id res chain seq x y z
N MET A 1 -1.51 10.50 -18.36
CA MET A 1 -0.80 10.73 -17.08
C MET A 1 -0.85 12.20 -16.76
N ALA A 2 -1.22 12.57 -15.53
CA ALA A 2 -1.11 13.95 -15.09
C ALA A 2 0.35 14.40 -15.23
N ASP A 3 0.55 15.68 -15.58
CA ASP A 3 1.86 16.30 -15.79
C ASP A 3 2.56 16.50 -14.44
N ILE A 4 3.08 15.40 -13.87
CA ILE A 4 3.83 15.40 -12.61
C ILE A 4 5.29 15.59 -12.95
N ALA A 5 5.92 16.64 -12.36
CA ALA A 5 7.35 16.83 -12.44
C ALA A 5 8.09 15.70 -11.72
N THR A 6 9.15 15.16 -12.34
CA THR A 6 9.93 14.05 -11.77
C THR A 6 11.31 14.53 -11.30
N VAL A 7 11.94 13.75 -10.44
CA VAL A 7 13.28 14.03 -9.92
C VAL A 7 14.33 14.15 -11.03
N ASP A 8 14.12 13.53 -12.19
CA ASP A 8 15.03 13.69 -13.35
C ASP A 8 15.01 15.08 -13.98
N GLN A 9 13.97 15.87 -13.69
CA GLN A 9 13.84 17.26 -14.18
C GLN A 9 14.39 18.28 -13.18
N LEU A 10 14.83 17.82 -12.02
CA LEU A 10 15.42 18.67 -10.98
C LEU A 10 16.91 18.86 -11.25
N ASP A 11 17.33 20.11 -11.47
CA ASP A 11 18.74 20.48 -11.33
C ASP A 11 19.10 20.54 -9.85
N ALA A 12 19.64 19.42 -9.32
CA ALA A 12 19.85 19.23 -7.88
C ALA A 12 21.23 19.70 -7.38
N ARG A 13 22.19 19.94 -8.28
CA ARG A 13 23.59 20.21 -7.93
C ARG A 13 23.73 21.40 -6.99
N GLY A 14 24.36 21.19 -5.84
CA GLY A 14 24.63 22.21 -4.83
C GLY A 14 23.40 22.73 -4.10
N LYS A 15 22.20 22.22 -4.40
CA LYS A 15 20.96 22.62 -3.73
C LYS A 15 20.66 21.75 -2.53
N ARG A 16 20.06 22.34 -1.51
CA ARG A 16 19.44 21.60 -0.41
C ARG A 16 18.09 21.07 -0.90
N VAL A 17 17.99 19.76 -1.04
CA VAL A 17 16.78 19.10 -1.51
C VAL A 17 16.08 18.43 -0.33
N LEU A 18 14.89 18.91 -0.01
CA LEU A 18 14.05 18.36 1.04
C LEU A 18 13.26 17.17 0.47
N VAL A 19 13.49 15.96 0.99
CA VAL A 19 12.91 14.73 0.45
C VAL A 19 11.99 14.09 1.47
N ARG A 20 10.72 13.93 1.12
CA ARG A 20 9.76 13.17 1.93
C ARG A 20 9.85 11.69 1.60
N VAL A 21 10.38 10.91 2.51
CA VAL A 21 10.49 9.44 2.44
C VAL A 21 9.54 8.76 3.42
N ASP A 22 9.24 7.48 3.23
CA ASP A 22 8.44 6.70 4.18
C ASP A 22 9.32 5.72 4.97
N PHE A 23 9.93 6.23 6.03
CA PHE A 23 10.72 5.46 6.99
C PHE A 23 9.89 5.02 8.20
N ASN A 24 8.59 4.82 8.01
CA ASN A 24 7.71 4.22 9.01
C ASN A 24 7.94 2.70 9.06
N VAL A 25 9.09 2.32 9.57
CA VAL A 25 9.61 0.95 9.66
C VAL A 25 9.43 0.40 11.07
N PRO A 26 9.31 -0.93 11.26
CA PRO A 26 9.29 -1.52 12.57
C PRO A 26 10.68 -1.40 13.23
N VAL A 27 10.67 -0.94 14.48
CA VAL A 27 11.88 -0.81 15.31
C VAL A 27 11.68 -1.65 16.57
N ALA A 28 12.63 -2.55 16.83
CA ALA A 28 12.71 -3.37 18.03
C ALA A 28 14.11 -3.20 18.66
N ASP A 29 14.16 -2.96 19.96
CA ASP A 29 15.39 -2.76 20.73
C ASP A 29 16.37 -1.75 20.11
N GLY A 30 15.83 -0.66 19.54
CA GLY A 30 16.61 0.39 18.90
C GLY A 30 17.18 0.03 17.53
N VAL A 31 16.78 -1.10 16.94
CA VAL A 31 17.21 -1.58 15.63
C VAL A 31 16.02 -1.67 14.67
N CYS A 32 16.24 -1.28 13.43
CA CYS A 32 15.26 -1.46 12.35
C CYS A 32 15.18 -2.96 12.01
N SER A 33 14.04 -3.60 12.26
CA SER A 33 13.83 -5.04 12.03
C SER A 33 13.40 -5.38 10.60
N ASP A 34 12.90 -4.39 9.85
CA ASP A 34 12.56 -4.49 8.43
C ASP A 34 12.93 -3.17 7.75
N ASP A 35 13.82 -3.24 6.76
CA ASP A 35 14.36 -2.09 6.05
C ASP A 35 13.78 -1.91 4.62
N THR A 36 12.74 -2.68 4.27
CA THR A 36 12.15 -2.68 2.93
C THR A 36 11.78 -1.28 2.44
N ARG A 37 11.18 -0.46 3.29
CA ARG A 37 10.81 0.93 2.94
C ARG A 37 12.01 1.85 2.78
N ILE A 38 13.07 1.62 3.54
CA ILE A 38 14.31 2.40 3.40
C ILE A 38 14.96 2.06 2.05
N ARG A 39 15.04 0.76 1.71
CA ARG A 39 15.55 0.30 0.42
C ARG A 39 14.76 0.84 -0.76
N ALA A 40 13.44 0.93 -0.64
CA ALA A 40 12.58 1.47 -1.68
C ALA A 40 12.87 2.95 -2.01
N ALA A 41 13.39 3.72 -1.06
CA ALA A 41 13.77 5.12 -1.24
C ALA A 41 15.21 5.31 -1.75
N LEU A 42 16.06 4.27 -1.71
CA LEU A 42 17.48 4.38 -2.09
C LEU A 42 17.67 4.93 -3.52
N PRO A 43 16.95 4.48 -4.56
CA PRO A 43 17.17 4.97 -5.92
C PRO A 43 17.04 6.50 -6.04
N THR A 44 16.05 7.10 -5.37
CA THR A 44 15.88 8.56 -5.35
C THR A 44 16.99 9.25 -4.55
N ILE A 45 17.36 8.68 -3.40
CA ILE A 45 18.40 9.25 -2.53
C ILE A 45 19.76 9.20 -3.23
N GLU A 46 20.13 8.06 -3.81
CA GLU A 46 21.40 7.87 -4.55
C GLU A 46 21.49 8.79 -5.76
N LYS A 47 20.42 8.90 -6.55
CA LYS A 47 20.33 9.86 -7.66
C LYS A 47 20.67 11.29 -7.22
N LEU A 48 20.06 11.76 -6.14
CA LEU A 48 20.31 13.10 -5.63
C LEU A 48 21.74 13.27 -5.10
N ILE A 49 22.28 12.26 -4.44
CA ILE A 49 23.68 12.24 -3.98
C ILE A 49 24.65 12.33 -5.15
N ASP A 50 24.45 11.52 -6.19
CA ASP A 50 25.31 11.44 -7.36
C ASP A 50 25.31 12.73 -8.18
N GLU A 51 24.22 13.47 -8.14
CA GLU A 51 24.11 14.79 -8.75
C GLU A 51 24.71 15.91 -7.89
N GLY A 52 25.19 15.60 -6.69
CA GLY A 52 25.78 16.58 -5.79
C GLY A 52 24.74 17.43 -5.04
N ALA A 53 23.54 16.92 -4.81
CA ALA A 53 22.58 17.57 -3.92
C ALA A 53 23.02 17.46 -2.46
N ARG A 54 22.53 18.38 -1.64
CA ARG A 54 22.58 18.34 -0.17
C ARG A 54 21.24 17.80 0.29
N VAL A 55 21.19 16.52 0.62
CA VAL A 55 19.94 15.76 0.79
C VAL A 55 19.44 15.88 2.22
N ILE A 56 18.21 16.35 2.41
CA ILE A 56 17.56 16.45 3.72
C ILE A 56 16.31 15.57 3.70
N LEU A 57 16.38 14.44 4.41
CA LEU A 57 15.30 13.46 4.49
C LEU A 57 14.39 13.78 5.65
N MET A 58 13.10 13.75 5.41
CA MET A 58 12.06 13.87 6.42
C MET A 58 11.04 12.74 6.32
N SER A 59 10.64 12.20 7.46
CA SER A 59 9.69 11.11 7.55
C SER A 59 8.90 11.15 8.85
N HIS A 60 7.89 10.31 8.93
CA HIS A 60 7.21 9.96 10.18
C HIS A 60 7.56 8.55 10.61
N LEU A 61 7.39 8.25 11.88
CA LEU A 61 7.45 6.92 12.47
C LEU A 61 6.33 6.78 13.50
N GLY A 62 5.49 5.76 13.32
CA GLY A 62 4.43 5.43 14.27
C GLY A 62 3.37 6.52 14.46
N ARG A 63 2.82 6.55 15.66
CA ARG A 63 1.73 7.47 16.05
C ARG A 63 2.03 8.13 17.40
N PRO A 64 3.06 9.00 17.46
CA PRO A 64 3.33 9.76 18.68
C PRO A 64 2.20 10.76 19.00
N SER A 65 2.20 11.28 20.21
CA SER A 65 1.22 12.27 20.71
C SER A 65 1.23 13.57 19.90
N GLY A 66 2.38 13.98 19.39
CA GLY A 66 2.59 15.25 18.72
C GLY A 66 2.92 16.40 19.70
N GLU A 67 3.19 16.09 20.95
CA GLU A 67 3.54 17.07 21.99
C GLU A 67 5.05 17.08 22.30
N GLY A 68 5.89 16.58 21.38
CA GLY A 68 7.32 16.56 21.50
C GLY A 68 7.94 15.17 21.33
N PHE A 69 9.19 15.05 21.76
CA PHE A 69 10.00 13.85 21.59
C PHE A 69 9.47 12.65 22.39
N GLU A 70 9.39 11.51 21.74
CA GLU A 70 9.07 10.21 22.34
C GLU A 70 10.09 9.17 21.85
N GLU A 71 10.95 8.67 22.76
CA GLU A 71 12.08 7.77 22.46
C GLU A 71 11.72 6.61 21.52
N LYS A 72 10.58 5.93 21.75
CA LYS A 72 10.15 4.78 20.96
C LYS A 72 9.82 5.11 19.49
N PHE A 73 9.66 6.39 19.16
CA PHE A 73 9.32 6.86 17.84
C PHE A 73 10.42 7.71 17.17
N THR A 74 11.64 7.73 17.75
CA THR A 74 12.77 8.40 17.10
C THR A 74 13.13 7.77 15.76
N LEU A 75 13.46 8.58 14.77
CA LEU A 75 13.95 8.11 13.47
C LEU A 75 15.45 7.74 13.48
N ARG A 76 16.13 7.85 14.61
CA ARG A 76 17.57 7.52 14.72
C ARG A 76 17.91 6.10 14.22
N PRO A 77 17.16 5.02 14.57
CA PRO A 77 17.43 3.68 14.04
C PRO A 77 17.33 3.59 12.52
N ALA A 78 16.36 4.27 11.92
CA ALA A 78 16.21 4.32 10.46
C ALA A 78 17.37 5.08 9.79
N ALA A 79 17.85 6.17 10.40
CA ALA A 79 19.00 6.93 9.91
C ALA A 79 20.30 6.12 9.99
N LEU A 80 20.50 5.34 11.05
CA LEU A 80 21.64 4.43 11.18
C LEU A 80 21.58 3.33 10.10
N ARG A 81 20.40 2.72 9.91
CA ARG A 81 20.23 1.71 8.87
C ARG A 81 20.46 2.25 7.47
N LEU A 82 19.98 3.46 7.18
CA LEU A 82 20.26 4.15 5.92
C LEU A 82 21.77 4.37 5.71
N SER A 83 22.51 4.78 6.76
CA SER A 83 23.96 4.97 6.69
C SER A 83 24.69 3.69 6.32
N GLU A 84 24.25 2.54 6.88
CA GLU A 84 24.80 1.22 6.53
C GLU A 84 24.53 0.87 5.06
N LEU A 85 23.29 1.06 4.61
CA LEU A 85 22.87 0.75 3.23
C LEU A 85 23.58 1.60 2.18
N LEU A 86 23.80 2.90 2.47
CA LEU A 86 24.53 3.81 1.61
C LEU A 86 26.06 3.64 1.69
N GLY A 87 26.59 2.92 2.70
CA GLY A 87 28.03 2.80 2.93
C GLY A 87 28.73 4.12 3.22
N ARG A 88 28.00 5.13 3.73
CA ARG A 88 28.51 6.47 4.02
C ARG A 88 27.83 7.10 5.23
N PRO A 89 28.46 8.07 5.89
CA PRO A 89 27.85 8.75 7.03
C PRO A 89 26.56 9.47 6.64
N VAL A 90 25.55 9.33 7.48
CA VAL A 90 24.28 10.06 7.42
C VAL A 90 24.14 10.87 8.71
N ALA A 91 24.02 12.20 8.59
CA ALA A 91 23.80 13.07 9.73
C ALA A 91 22.34 12.90 10.25
N PHE A 92 22.16 13.10 11.54
CA PHE A 92 20.84 13.04 12.17
C PHE A 92 20.59 14.30 13.02
N ALA A 93 19.45 14.97 12.79
CA ALA A 93 19.03 16.10 13.60
C ALA A 93 18.16 15.64 14.75
N SER A 94 18.30 16.27 15.92
CA SER A 94 17.52 15.97 17.12
C SER A 94 16.15 16.66 17.16
N ASP A 95 15.87 17.48 16.17
CA ASP A 95 14.58 18.16 15.97
C ASP A 95 14.16 18.17 14.48
N THR A 96 12.97 18.70 14.18
CA THR A 96 12.43 18.72 12.82
C THR A 96 12.73 20.03 12.09
N VAL A 97 12.51 21.16 12.74
CA VAL A 97 12.68 22.52 12.19
C VAL A 97 13.39 23.46 13.15
N GLY A 98 13.87 22.93 14.25
CA GLY A 98 14.53 23.68 15.32
C GLY A 98 16.00 24.02 15.00
N PRO A 99 16.73 24.53 16.02
CA PRO A 99 18.10 25.01 15.84
C PRO A 99 19.06 23.93 15.35
N ASP A 100 18.91 22.67 15.76
CA ASP A 100 19.81 21.57 15.36
C ASP A 100 19.60 21.20 13.88
N ALA A 101 18.34 21.06 13.44
CA ALA A 101 18.02 20.82 12.04
C ALA A 101 18.52 21.96 11.14
N GLN A 102 18.30 23.23 11.53
CA GLN A 102 18.74 24.40 10.78
C GLN A 102 20.27 24.44 10.66
N ALA A 103 20.99 24.24 11.76
CA ALA A 103 22.46 24.27 11.78
C ALA A 103 23.04 23.14 10.92
N LYS A 104 22.51 21.90 11.04
CA LYS A 104 22.98 20.75 10.26
C LYS A 104 22.64 20.89 8.77
N ALA A 105 21.43 21.36 8.43
CA ALA A 105 21.05 21.62 7.05
C ALA A 105 21.94 22.67 6.38
N ALA A 106 22.30 23.74 7.10
CA ALA A 106 23.19 24.77 6.61
C ALA A 106 24.65 24.29 6.44
N ALA A 107 25.10 23.34 7.26
CA ALA A 107 26.44 22.77 7.24
C ALA A 107 26.65 21.68 6.19
N LEU A 108 25.58 21.14 5.58
CA LEU A 108 25.68 20.06 4.58
C LEU A 108 26.55 20.49 3.39
N GLN A 109 27.39 19.56 2.95
CA GLN A 109 28.15 19.67 1.71
C GLN A 109 27.49 18.85 0.61
N ASP A 110 27.89 19.09 -0.63
CA ASP A 110 27.38 18.38 -1.81
C ASP A 110 27.55 16.84 -1.65
N GLY A 111 26.49 16.09 -1.90
CA GLY A 111 26.44 14.64 -1.74
C GLY A 111 26.26 14.13 -0.30
N GLN A 112 26.14 15.02 0.69
CA GLN A 112 25.87 14.63 2.07
C GLN A 112 24.36 14.49 2.34
N VAL A 113 24.04 13.68 3.35
CA VAL A 113 22.65 13.33 3.74
C VAL A 113 22.41 13.68 5.21
N LEU A 114 21.30 14.33 5.47
CA LEU A 114 20.77 14.61 6.80
C LEU A 114 19.38 13.98 6.93
N VAL A 115 19.10 13.28 8.02
CA VAL A 115 17.75 12.84 8.41
C VAL A 115 17.27 13.75 9.56
N LEU A 116 16.09 14.32 9.40
CA LEU A 116 15.41 15.08 10.46
C LEU A 116 14.76 14.11 11.46
N GLU A 117 14.47 14.59 12.67
CA GLU A 117 13.68 13.82 13.64
C GLU A 117 12.22 13.67 13.17
N ASN A 118 11.49 12.76 13.79
CA ASN A 118 10.14 12.37 13.44
C ASN A 118 9.19 13.58 13.33
N LEU A 119 8.70 13.83 12.11
CA LEU A 119 7.78 14.93 11.82
C LEU A 119 6.54 14.96 12.73
N ARG A 120 6.07 13.79 13.18
CA ARG A 120 4.88 13.66 14.02
C ARG A 120 5.11 13.99 15.51
N PHE A 121 6.34 14.33 15.88
CA PHE A 121 6.58 14.94 17.20
C PHE A 121 6.00 16.34 17.31
N ASP A 122 5.69 16.97 16.18
CA ASP A 122 4.96 18.23 16.10
C ASP A 122 3.53 17.97 15.55
N LYS A 123 2.52 18.30 16.36
CA LYS A 123 1.10 18.14 15.97
C LYS A 123 0.69 18.97 14.74
N ARG A 124 1.47 20.01 14.41
CA ARG A 124 1.25 20.88 13.25
C ARG A 124 1.43 20.12 11.92
N GLU A 125 2.26 19.04 11.91
CA GLU A 125 2.46 18.19 10.74
C GLU A 125 1.13 17.65 10.18
N LYS A 126 0.34 16.99 11.03
CA LYS A 126 -0.93 16.38 10.61
C LYS A 126 -2.00 17.39 10.22
N LYS A 127 -1.88 18.62 10.72
CA LYS A 127 -2.84 19.71 10.46
C LYS A 127 -2.54 20.49 9.19
N ASN A 128 -1.44 20.15 8.51
CA ASN A 128 -0.95 20.93 7.38
C ASN A 128 -0.80 22.42 7.76
N ASP A 129 -0.26 22.66 8.94
CA ASP A 129 -0.14 24.02 9.50
C ASP A 129 0.76 24.91 8.65
N PRO A 130 0.30 26.09 8.21
CA PRO A 130 1.06 26.95 7.30
C PRO A 130 2.41 27.43 7.84
N GLU A 131 2.51 27.67 9.16
CA GLU A 131 3.76 28.10 9.79
C GLU A 131 4.78 26.95 9.77
N PHE A 132 4.35 25.75 10.12
CA PHE A 132 5.21 24.55 10.07
C PHE A 132 5.65 24.22 8.64
N CYS A 133 4.77 24.40 7.65
CA CYS A 133 5.14 24.26 6.24
C CYS A 133 6.25 25.25 5.84
N GLN A 134 6.15 26.52 6.28
CA GLN A 134 7.18 27.53 6.02
C GLN A 134 8.50 27.20 6.73
N GLU A 135 8.44 26.69 7.97
CA GLU A 135 9.63 26.29 8.72
C GLU A 135 10.35 25.12 8.01
N LEU A 136 9.61 24.12 7.54
CA LEU A 136 10.16 23.03 6.72
C LEU A 136 10.75 23.55 5.41
N ALA A 137 10.03 24.41 4.69
CA ALA A 137 10.48 24.95 3.41
C ALA A 137 11.78 25.74 3.50
N LYS A 138 12.06 26.41 4.63
CA LYS A 138 13.32 27.13 4.86
C LYS A 138 14.56 26.23 4.88
N LEU A 139 14.40 24.94 5.15
CA LEU A 139 15.50 23.97 5.16
C LEU A 139 15.98 23.60 3.75
N GLY A 140 15.11 23.72 2.72
CA GLY A 140 15.41 23.30 1.35
C GLY A 140 15.22 24.39 0.31
N GLU A 141 15.65 24.09 -0.92
CA GLU A 141 15.51 24.94 -2.11
C GLU A 141 14.66 24.23 -3.19
N ALA A 142 14.47 22.92 -3.03
CA ALA A 142 13.56 22.10 -3.81
C ALA A 142 12.97 21.00 -2.91
N TYR A 143 11.83 20.45 -3.34
CA TYR A 143 11.13 19.40 -2.63
C TYR A 143 10.95 18.18 -3.54
N VAL A 144 11.18 16.99 -2.99
CA VAL A 144 10.91 15.72 -3.64
C VAL A 144 9.97 14.89 -2.74
N ASN A 145 8.84 14.44 -3.28
CA ASN A 145 7.98 13.48 -2.60
C ASN A 145 8.26 12.06 -3.11
N ASP A 146 8.75 11.22 -2.23
CA ASP A 146 9.04 9.80 -2.50
C ASP A 146 8.34 8.87 -1.50
N ALA A 147 7.23 9.35 -0.92
CA ALA A 147 6.46 8.67 0.11
C ALA A 147 5.01 8.42 -0.33
N PHE A 148 4.83 7.56 -1.33
CA PHE A 148 3.51 7.26 -1.88
C PHE A 148 2.51 6.77 -0.81
N GLY A 149 2.96 5.94 0.14
CA GLY A 149 2.12 5.45 1.23
C GLY A 149 1.48 6.53 2.11
N THR A 150 1.97 7.77 2.06
CA THR A 150 1.40 8.92 2.78
C THR A 150 0.71 9.93 1.89
N ALA A 151 0.71 9.72 0.57
CA ALA A 151 0.22 10.67 -0.42
C ALA A 151 -1.29 10.97 -0.31
N HIS A 152 -2.07 10.06 0.29
CA HIS A 152 -3.51 10.21 0.55
C HIS A 152 -3.82 11.22 1.67
N ARG A 153 -2.81 11.77 2.34
CA ARG A 153 -2.99 12.71 3.47
C ARG A 153 -2.44 14.08 3.13
N ALA A 154 -3.24 15.12 3.33
CA ALA A 154 -2.81 16.50 3.20
C ALA A 154 -2.07 16.95 4.48
N HIS A 155 -0.84 16.45 4.69
CA HIS A 155 0.02 16.86 5.79
C HIS A 155 1.00 17.96 5.34
N ALA A 156 1.64 18.65 6.31
CA ALA A 156 2.60 19.69 6.00
C ALA A 156 3.75 19.19 5.12
N SER A 157 4.28 17.99 5.42
CA SER A 157 5.40 17.39 4.69
C SER A 157 5.03 16.75 3.35
N THR A 158 3.75 16.50 3.07
CA THR A 158 3.30 15.85 1.83
C THR A 158 2.67 16.82 0.83
N ALA A 159 1.83 17.73 1.30
CA ALA A 159 1.11 18.68 0.46
C ALA A 159 1.55 20.14 0.72
N GLY A 160 1.67 20.55 1.99
CA GLY A 160 1.90 21.95 2.33
C GLY A 160 3.25 22.48 1.85
N VAL A 161 4.33 21.76 2.08
CA VAL A 161 5.68 22.15 1.65
C VAL A 161 5.83 22.16 0.13
N ALA A 162 5.11 21.29 -0.57
CA ALA A 162 5.11 21.20 -2.03
C ALA A 162 4.54 22.46 -2.70
N ALA A 163 3.66 23.20 -2.01
CA ALA A 163 3.14 24.47 -2.48
C ALA A 163 4.12 25.64 -2.32
N LEU A 164 5.19 25.48 -1.54
CA LEU A 164 6.15 26.52 -1.20
C LEU A 164 7.49 26.39 -1.92
N LEU A 165 7.80 25.23 -2.48
CA LEU A 165 9.05 24.91 -3.16
C LEU A 165 8.77 24.32 -4.54
N PRO A 166 9.71 24.41 -5.50
CA PRO A 166 9.66 23.58 -6.70
C PRO A 166 9.57 22.10 -6.31
N ALA A 167 8.49 21.42 -6.70
CA ALA A 167 8.12 20.10 -6.22
C ALA A 167 8.24 19.04 -7.32
N TYR A 168 8.75 17.87 -6.96
CA TYR A 168 9.02 16.77 -7.87
C TYR A 168 8.64 15.43 -7.24
N ALA A 169 8.26 14.45 -8.07
CA ALA A 169 8.11 13.06 -7.66
C ALA A 169 9.47 12.35 -7.66
N GLY A 170 9.77 11.64 -6.58
CA GLY A 170 10.86 10.66 -6.58
C GLY A 170 10.49 9.40 -7.36
N TYR A 171 11.44 8.51 -7.57
CA TYR A 171 11.24 7.31 -8.40
C TYR A 171 10.18 6.35 -7.83
N LEU A 172 10.12 6.18 -6.49
CA LEU A 172 9.09 5.35 -5.86
C LEU A 172 7.71 5.95 -6.12
N MET A 173 7.52 7.23 -5.87
CA MET A 173 6.27 7.94 -6.11
C MET A 173 5.86 7.85 -7.58
N GLN A 174 6.78 8.09 -8.50
CA GLN A 174 6.55 8.03 -9.94
C GLN A 174 6.11 6.63 -10.38
N ASN A 175 6.82 5.59 -9.93
CA ASN A 175 6.54 4.21 -10.30
C ASN A 175 5.18 3.75 -9.77
N GLU A 176 4.85 4.06 -8.53
CA GLU A 176 3.54 3.75 -7.92
C GLU A 176 2.40 4.41 -8.70
N VAL A 177 2.49 5.71 -8.94
CA VAL A 177 1.45 6.44 -9.68
C VAL A 177 1.34 5.93 -11.10
N ALA A 178 2.45 5.74 -11.82
CA ALA A 178 2.44 5.28 -13.20
C ALA A 178 1.85 3.86 -13.34
N THR A 179 2.25 2.94 -12.45
CA THR A 179 1.76 1.55 -12.50
C THR A 179 0.27 1.47 -12.20
N LEU A 180 -0.17 2.11 -11.11
CA LEU A 180 -1.58 2.03 -10.72
C LEU A 180 -2.50 2.79 -11.68
N THR A 181 -2.11 3.96 -12.17
CA THR A 181 -2.92 4.69 -13.16
C THR A 181 -2.91 4.00 -14.52
N GLY A 182 -1.78 3.46 -14.95
CA GLY A 182 -1.68 2.68 -16.19
C GLY A 182 -2.60 1.45 -16.17
N MET A 183 -2.61 0.72 -15.06
CA MET A 183 -3.53 -0.40 -14.85
C MET A 183 -5.01 0.01 -14.92
N LEU A 184 -5.37 1.21 -14.45
CA LEU A 184 -6.76 1.67 -14.44
C LEU A 184 -7.20 2.28 -15.77
N ASP A 185 -6.32 3.01 -16.44
CA ASP A 185 -6.67 3.77 -17.63
C ASP A 185 -6.57 2.91 -18.91
N GLU A 186 -5.50 2.13 -19.05
CA GLU A 186 -5.21 1.32 -20.23
C GLU A 186 -4.69 -0.08 -19.86
N PRO A 187 -5.48 -0.91 -19.13
CA PRO A 187 -5.02 -2.25 -18.76
C PRO A 187 -4.81 -3.14 -19.99
N ARG A 188 -3.77 -3.95 -19.96
CA ARG A 188 -3.65 -5.08 -20.89
C ARG A 188 -4.75 -6.09 -20.58
N ARG A 189 -5.50 -6.52 -21.60
CA ARG A 189 -6.65 -7.43 -21.41
C ARG A 189 -6.32 -8.87 -21.78
N PRO A 190 -6.92 -9.86 -21.10
CA PRO A 190 -7.93 -9.72 -20.02
C PRO A 190 -7.38 -9.13 -18.72
N PHE A 191 -8.17 -8.27 -18.07
CA PHE A 191 -7.85 -7.72 -16.75
C PHE A 191 -8.66 -8.44 -15.67
N VAL A 192 -7.95 -9.10 -14.75
CA VAL A 192 -8.53 -9.80 -13.58
C VAL A 192 -8.21 -9.01 -12.32
N ALA A 193 -9.26 -8.59 -11.62
CA ALA A 193 -9.15 -8.01 -10.28
C ALA A 193 -9.53 -9.05 -9.21
N ILE A 194 -8.72 -9.16 -8.17
CA ILE A 194 -8.91 -10.11 -7.06
C ILE A 194 -9.05 -9.30 -5.78
N LEU A 195 -10.21 -9.40 -5.15
CA LEU A 195 -10.52 -8.72 -3.90
C LEU A 195 -10.87 -9.74 -2.81
N GLY A 196 -10.18 -9.63 -1.70
CA GLY A 196 -10.44 -10.38 -0.48
C GLY A 196 -10.57 -9.45 0.72
N GLY A 197 -10.68 -10.06 1.89
CA GLY A 197 -10.82 -9.34 3.14
C GLY A 197 -12.10 -9.69 3.89
N SER A 198 -12.31 -9.06 5.03
CA SER A 198 -13.38 -9.46 5.96
C SER A 198 -14.75 -8.87 5.62
N LYS A 199 -14.82 -7.62 5.12
CA LYS A 199 -16.07 -6.85 5.01
C LYS A 199 -16.28 -6.26 3.63
N VAL A 200 -17.51 -6.36 3.11
CA VAL A 200 -17.96 -5.68 1.88
C VAL A 200 -17.93 -4.16 2.05
N SER A 201 -18.39 -3.69 3.22
CA SER A 201 -18.46 -2.24 3.54
C SER A 201 -17.13 -1.52 3.34
N ASP A 202 -16.02 -2.18 3.66
CA ASP A 202 -14.67 -1.62 3.53
C ASP A 202 -14.18 -1.60 2.07
N LYS A 203 -14.80 -2.37 1.18
CA LYS A 203 -14.35 -2.57 -0.22
C LYS A 203 -15.31 -2.03 -1.28
N ILE A 204 -16.45 -1.48 -0.87
CA ILE A 204 -17.52 -1.07 -1.78
C ILE A 204 -17.02 -0.17 -2.91
N LYS A 205 -16.25 0.87 -2.58
CA LYS A 205 -15.72 1.83 -3.56
C LYS A 205 -14.73 1.18 -4.52
N VAL A 206 -13.87 0.29 -3.99
CA VAL A 206 -12.89 -0.46 -4.79
C VAL A 206 -13.60 -1.41 -5.75
N ILE A 207 -14.63 -2.14 -5.27
CA ILE A 207 -15.44 -3.03 -6.10
C ILE A 207 -16.10 -2.24 -7.23
N ASP A 208 -16.76 -1.13 -6.90
CA ASP A 208 -17.42 -0.28 -7.90
C ASP A 208 -16.42 0.26 -8.94
N ALA A 209 -15.26 0.75 -8.52
CA ALA A 209 -14.24 1.29 -9.42
C ALA A 209 -13.65 0.21 -10.33
N LEU A 210 -13.31 -0.96 -9.78
CA LEU A 210 -12.73 -2.04 -10.56
C LEU A 210 -13.72 -2.69 -11.52
N MET A 211 -15.01 -2.77 -11.18
CA MET A 211 -16.05 -3.22 -12.10
C MET A 211 -16.19 -2.35 -13.36
N GLU A 212 -15.76 -1.09 -13.30
CA GLU A 212 -15.72 -0.21 -14.46
C GLU A 212 -14.54 -0.53 -15.41
N LYS A 213 -13.55 -1.27 -14.94
CA LYS A 213 -12.24 -1.43 -15.58
C LYS A 213 -11.88 -2.88 -15.92
N CYS A 214 -12.23 -3.84 -15.07
CA CYS A 214 -11.82 -5.25 -15.24
C CYS A 214 -12.78 -6.07 -16.10
N ASP A 215 -12.28 -7.18 -16.64
CA ASP A 215 -13.07 -8.18 -17.36
C ASP A 215 -13.58 -9.27 -16.41
N THR A 216 -12.81 -9.56 -15.37
CA THR A 216 -13.18 -10.54 -14.32
C THR A 216 -12.88 -9.95 -12.95
N LEU A 217 -13.83 -10.09 -12.04
CA LEU A 217 -13.70 -9.72 -10.63
C LEU A 217 -13.83 -10.98 -9.77
N ILE A 218 -12.78 -11.31 -9.03
CA ILE A 218 -12.72 -12.43 -8.09
C ILE A 218 -12.96 -11.90 -6.68
N ILE A 219 -13.90 -12.48 -5.97
CA ILE A 219 -14.22 -12.13 -4.58
C ILE A 219 -13.89 -13.31 -3.67
N GLY A 220 -13.09 -13.07 -2.64
CA GLY A 220 -12.74 -14.04 -1.60
C GLY A 220 -12.78 -13.44 -0.19
N GLY A 221 -12.25 -14.19 0.78
CA GLY A 221 -12.26 -13.77 2.18
C GLY A 221 -13.64 -13.74 2.81
N GLY A 222 -13.76 -13.23 4.02
CA GLY A 222 -15.04 -13.16 4.76
C GLY A 222 -16.14 -12.39 4.05
N MET A 223 -15.77 -11.40 3.22
CA MET A 223 -16.74 -10.61 2.46
C MET A 223 -17.54 -11.44 1.45
N CYS A 224 -17.03 -12.58 0.98
CA CYS A 224 -17.75 -13.43 0.03
C CYS A 224 -19.07 -13.98 0.59
N PHE A 225 -19.18 -14.17 1.90
CA PHE A 225 -20.39 -14.69 2.54
C PHE A 225 -21.56 -13.71 2.48
N THR A 226 -21.30 -12.41 2.46
CA THR A 226 -22.36 -11.42 2.22
C THR A 226 -22.89 -11.50 0.78
N PHE A 227 -22.04 -11.77 -0.20
CA PHE A 227 -22.46 -12.05 -1.58
C PHE A 227 -23.22 -13.37 -1.71
N LEU A 228 -22.80 -14.43 -1.01
CA LEU A 228 -23.50 -15.72 -0.99
C LEU A 228 -24.91 -15.58 -0.37
N LEU A 229 -25.05 -14.79 0.70
CA LEU A 229 -26.37 -14.41 1.24
C LEU A 229 -27.24 -13.69 0.21
N ALA A 230 -26.65 -12.76 -0.56
CA ALA A 230 -27.36 -12.05 -1.62
C ALA A 230 -27.86 -12.98 -2.74
N GLN A 231 -27.23 -14.15 -2.91
CA GLN A 231 -27.69 -15.24 -3.79
C GLN A 231 -28.72 -16.17 -3.12
N GLY A 232 -29.12 -15.91 -1.87
CA GLY A 232 -30.06 -16.73 -1.12
C GLY A 232 -29.47 -17.98 -0.47
N LYS A 233 -28.12 -18.08 -0.38
CA LYS A 233 -27.45 -19.24 0.22
C LYS A 233 -27.38 -19.11 1.75
N GLN A 234 -27.28 -20.25 2.43
CA GLN A 234 -26.99 -20.31 3.87
C GLN A 234 -25.50 -20.23 4.11
N VAL A 235 -25.06 -19.43 5.08
CA VAL A 235 -23.63 -19.20 5.36
C VAL A 235 -23.22 -19.60 6.79
N GLY A 236 -24.09 -20.27 7.52
CA GLY A 236 -23.85 -20.71 8.90
C GLY A 236 -23.49 -19.52 9.82
N THR A 237 -22.47 -19.71 10.63
CA THR A 237 -21.93 -18.68 11.53
C THR A 237 -20.81 -17.84 10.90
N SER A 238 -20.62 -17.92 9.57
CA SER A 238 -19.63 -17.16 8.84
C SER A 238 -19.79 -15.66 9.04
N LEU A 239 -18.66 -14.93 8.97
CA LEU A 239 -18.67 -13.46 8.99
C LEU A 239 -19.53 -12.94 7.85
N LYS A 240 -20.49 -12.07 8.16
CA LYS A 240 -21.41 -11.49 7.19
C LYS A 240 -21.87 -10.10 7.64
N GLU A 241 -22.28 -9.29 6.68
CA GLU A 241 -22.86 -7.97 6.91
C GLU A 241 -24.28 -7.95 6.36
N GLU A 242 -25.28 -8.22 7.22
CA GLU A 242 -26.69 -8.35 6.79
C GLU A 242 -27.22 -7.05 6.18
N ASP A 243 -26.81 -5.89 6.70
CA ASP A 243 -27.19 -4.56 6.18
C ASP A 243 -26.63 -4.28 4.77
N TRP A 244 -25.67 -5.08 4.30
CA TRP A 244 -25.00 -4.93 3.00
C TRP A 244 -25.45 -5.94 1.94
N VAL A 245 -26.36 -6.85 2.28
CA VAL A 245 -26.85 -7.91 1.36
C VAL A 245 -27.51 -7.33 0.13
N GLU A 246 -28.38 -6.32 0.28
CA GLU A 246 -29.01 -5.65 -0.86
C GLU A 246 -28.00 -4.95 -1.76
N ARG A 247 -26.96 -4.35 -1.17
CA ARG A 247 -25.89 -3.73 -1.93
C ARG A 247 -25.04 -4.77 -2.68
N ALA A 248 -24.73 -5.89 -2.05
CA ALA A 248 -24.06 -7.02 -2.69
C ALA A 248 -24.90 -7.57 -3.87
N ALA A 249 -26.21 -7.72 -3.70
CA ALA A 249 -27.11 -8.11 -4.78
C ALA A 249 -27.11 -7.10 -5.94
N ALA A 250 -27.07 -5.81 -5.64
CA ALA A 250 -26.97 -4.76 -6.67
C ALA A 250 -25.64 -4.84 -7.43
N MET A 251 -24.53 -5.16 -6.76
CA MET A 251 -23.23 -5.36 -7.40
C MET A 251 -23.21 -6.59 -8.32
N LEU A 252 -23.84 -7.68 -7.93
CA LEU A 252 -23.99 -8.87 -8.79
C LEU A 252 -24.71 -8.54 -10.08
N ARG A 253 -25.85 -7.82 -10.00
CA ARG A 253 -26.58 -7.33 -11.18
C ARG A 253 -25.75 -6.37 -12.02
N LYS A 254 -25.08 -5.42 -11.41
CA LYS A 254 -24.20 -4.46 -12.10
C LYS A 254 -23.09 -5.18 -12.88
N ALA A 255 -22.48 -6.19 -12.29
CA ALA A 255 -21.46 -7.00 -12.97
C ALA A 255 -22.03 -7.68 -14.22
N GLU A 256 -23.20 -8.30 -14.12
CA GLU A 256 -23.91 -8.94 -15.24
C GLU A 256 -24.26 -7.94 -16.34
N GLU A 257 -24.86 -6.78 -15.98
CA GLU A 257 -25.21 -5.70 -16.91
C GLU A 257 -24.01 -5.15 -17.67
N ARG A 258 -22.84 -5.13 -17.04
CA ARG A 258 -21.60 -4.64 -17.64
C ARG A 258 -20.79 -5.73 -18.37
N GLY A 259 -21.22 -6.98 -18.30
CA GLY A 259 -20.48 -8.11 -18.87
C GLY A 259 -19.19 -8.45 -18.11
N VAL A 260 -19.06 -8.03 -16.85
CA VAL A 260 -17.95 -8.38 -15.97
C VAL A 260 -18.23 -9.76 -15.36
N LYS A 261 -17.29 -10.68 -15.51
CA LYS A 261 -17.39 -12.01 -14.90
C LYS A 261 -17.05 -11.92 -13.42
N LEU A 262 -18.08 -11.87 -12.56
CA LEU A 262 -17.90 -11.88 -11.11
C LEU A 262 -17.83 -13.32 -10.62
N LEU A 263 -16.69 -13.73 -10.04
CA LEU A 263 -16.45 -15.07 -9.51
C LEU A 263 -16.56 -15.06 -7.99
N LEU A 264 -17.44 -15.89 -7.48
CA LEU A 264 -17.62 -16.20 -6.06
C LEU A 264 -17.13 -17.61 -5.76
N PRO A 265 -16.83 -17.96 -4.49
CA PRO A 265 -16.51 -19.32 -4.11
C PRO A 265 -17.64 -20.30 -4.48
N VAL A 266 -17.26 -21.51 -4.90
CA VAL A 266 -18.15 -22.65 -5.14
C VAL A 266 -18.05 -23.68 -4.02
N ASP A 267 -16.93 -23.69 -3.29
CA ASP A 267 -16.69 -24.46 -2.08
C ASP A 267 -15.88 -23.66 -1.06
N VAL A 268 -15.98 -24.02 0.19
CA VAL A 268 -15.33 -23.33 1.31
C VAL A 268 -14.81 -24.33 2.34
N VAL A 269 -13.77 -23.95 3.06
CA VAL A 269 -13.28 -24.63 4.24
C VAL A 269 -13.97 -24.04 5.45
N CYS A 270 -14.88 -24.82 6.05
CA CYS A 270 -15.61 -24.44 7.25
C CYS A 270 -14.91 -24.95 8.51
N ALA A 271 -15.09 -24.23 9.61
CA ALA A 271 -14.57 -24.57 10.92
C ALA A 271 -15.68 -24.42 11.99
N ASP A 272 -15.59 -25.22 13.06
CA ASP A 272 -16.48 -25.13 14.21
C ASP A 272 -16.16 -23.97 15.16
N LYS A 273 -14.95 -23.43 15.07
CA LYS A 273 -14.46 -22.26 15.83
C LYS A 273 -13.38 -21.51 15.07
N PHE A 274 -13.17 -20.25 15.44
CA PHE A 274 -12.07 -19.43 14.90
C PHE A 274 -10.77 -19.74 15.66
N ALA A 275 -10.08 -20.81 15.29
CA ALA A 275 -8.84 -21.26 15.91
C ALA A 275 -8.04 -22.19 14.98
N GLU A 276 -6.72 -22.22 15.13
CA GLU A 276 -5.80 -23.08 14.36
C GLU A 276 -6.12 -24.58 14.51
N ASP A 277 -6.60 -24.99 15.71
CA ASP A 277 -6.94 -26.35 16.07
C ASP A 277 -8.44 -26.70 15.88
N ALA A 278 -9.16 -25.89 15.08
CA ALA A 278 -10.58 -26.13 14.81
C ALA A 278 -10.80 -27.42 14.01
N ASN A 279 -11.94 -28.06 14.24
CA ASN A 279 -12.40 -29.12 13.35
C ASN A 279 -12.86 -28.49 12.03
N THR A 280 -12.33 -28.98 10.92
CA THR A 280 -12.59 -28.40 9.60
C THR A 280 -13.36 -29.35 8.70
N LYS A 281 -14.15 -28.77 7.79
CA LYS A 281 -14.86 -29.49 6.75
C LYS A 281 -14.90 -28.66 5.48
N THR A 282 -14.44 -29.22 4.36
CA THR A 282 -14.65 -28.62 3.04
C THR A 282 -16.02 -29.01 2.52
N VAL A 283 -16.81 -27.99 2.14
CA VAL A 283 -18.19 -28.19 1.67
C VAL A 283 -18.49 -27.27 0.48
N SER A 284 -19.46 -27.67 -0.35
CA SER A 284 -20.07 -26.77 -1.33
C SER A 284 -20.68 -25.55 -0.61
N VAL A 285 -20.69 -24.41 -1.27
CA VAL A 285 -21.37 -23.21 -0.72
C VAL A 285 -22.89 -23.38 -0.56
N ASP A 286 -23.48 -24.43 -1.13
CA ASP A 286 -24.87 -24.82 -0.94
C ASP A 286 -25.12 -25.70 0.31
N GLU A 287 -24.03 -26.15 0.97
CA GLU A 287 -24.09 -27.12 2.06
C GLU A 287 -23.34 -26.65 3.32
N ILE A 288 -23.18 -25.34 3.50
CA ILE A 288 -22.50 -24.80 4.69
C ILE A 288 -23.32 -25.13 5.94
N PRO A 289 -22.75 -25.86 6.94
CA PRO A 289 -23.46 -26.20 8.15
C PRO A 289 -23.85 -24.95 8.96
N ALA A 290 -25.04 -25.03 9.59
CA ALA A 290 -25.57 -23.88 10.34
C ALA A 290 -24.70 -23.46 11.55
N ASP A 291 -23.95 -24.41 12.10
CA ASP A 291 -23.09 -24.27 13.28
C ASP A 291 -21.59 -24.07 12.94
N MET A 292 -21.24 -23.95 11.66
CA MET A 292 -19.87 -23.74 11.21
C MET A 292 -19.70 -22.40 10.48
N MET A 293 -18.47 -21.91 10.48
CA MET A 293 -18.06 -20.69 9.78
C MET A 293 -17.06 -21.00 8.66
N GLY A 294 -17.20 -20.38 7.51
CA GLY A 294 -16.20 -20.45 6.45
C GLY A 294 -15.00 -19.57 6.78
N LEU A 295 -13.79 -20.13 6.72
CA LEU A 295 -12.54 -19.43 7.03
C LEU A 295 -11.54 -19.41 5.88
N ASP A 296 -11.77 -20.20 4.82
CA ASP A 296 -11.00 -20.18 3.59
C ASP A 296 -11.86 -20.62 2.40
N VAL A 297 -11.42 -20.34 1.20
CA VAL A 297 -12.00 -20.92 -0.01
C VAL A 297 -11.55 -22.38 -0.17
N GLY A 298 -12.41 -23.21 -0.77
CA GLY A 298 -12.10 -24.62 -1.00
C GLY A 298 -11.25 -24.84 -2.26
N PRO A 299 -10.83 -26.10 -2.49
CA PRO A 299 -9.94 -26.46 -3.60
C PRO A 299 -10.57 -26.27 -4.98
N GLU A 300 -11.86 -26.45 -5.14
CA GLU A 300 -12.53 -26.22 -6.44
C GLU A 300 -12.62 -24.74 -6.75
N THR A 301 -12.85 -23.89 -5.75
CA THR A 301 -12.76 -22.43 -5.86
C THR A 301 -11.36 -22.00 -6.23
N ALA A 302 -10.33 -22.56 -5.58
CA ALA A 302 -8.93 -22.25 -5.87
C ALA A 302 -8.57 -22.57 -7.34
N LYS A 303 -9.04 -23.69 -7.88
CA LYS A 303 -8.86 -24.06 -9.29
C LYS A 303 -9.59 -23.08 -10.23
N LEU A 304 -10.83 -22.72 -9.92
CA LEU A 304 -11.62 -21.77 -10.67
C LEU A 304 -10.91 -20.41 -10.77
N TYR A 305 -10.39 -19.92 -9.66
CA TYR A 305 -9.66 -18.64 -9.58
C TYR A 305 -8.33 -18.72 -10.33
N ALA A 306 -7.55 -19.78 -10.12
CA ALA A 306 -6.29 -20.00 -10.81
C ALA A 306 -6.46 -20.04 -12.34
N GLN A 307 -7.53 -20.64 -12.85
CA GLN A 307 -7.84 -20.67 -14.28
C GLN A 307 -8.10 -19.26 -14.83
N ALA A 308 -8.83 -18.41 -14.12
CA ALA A 308 -9.06 -17.04 -14.55
C ALA A 308 -7.76 -16.22 -14.51
N ILE A 309 -6.96 -16.39 -13.47
CA ILE A 309 -5.68 -15.70 -13.27
C ILE A 309 -4.67 -16.07 -14.37
N SER A 310 -4.57 -17.35 -14.73
CA SER A 310 -3.60 -17.84 -15.75
C SER A 310 -3.82 -17.25 -17.15
N GLN A 311 -5.02 -16.78 -17.44
CA GLN A 311 -5.37 -16.18 -18.73
C GLN A 311 -5.28 -14.66 -18.74
N ALA A 312 -4.99 -14.03 -17.60
CA ALA A 312 -4.98 -12.59 -17.46
C ALA A 312 -3.69 -11.97 -18.05
N ALA A 313 -3.84 -10.84 -18.75
CA ALA A 313 -2.71 -10.00 -19.13
C ALA A 313 -2.43 -8.90 -18.09
N THR A 314 -3.40 -8.59 -17.24
CA THR A 314 -3.24 -7.73 -16.05
C THR A 314 -3.94 -8.41 -14.87
N VAL A 315 -3.27 -8.49 -13.75
CA VAL A 315 -3.82 -8.95 -12.46
C VAL A 315 -3.61 -7.87 -11.42
N PHE A 316 -4.69 -7.48 -10.76
CA PHE A 316 -4.62 -6.68 -9.53
C PHE A 316 -5.15 -7.49 -8.36
N TRP A 317 -4.36 -7.63 -7.31
CA TRP A 317 -4.76 -8.39 -6.13
C TRP A 317 -4.69 -7.56 -4.85
N ASN A 318 -5.83 -7.49 -4.13
CA ASN A 318 -5.94 -6.83 -2.84
C ASN A 318 -6.81 -7.63 -1.86
N GLY A 319 -6.21 -8.18 -0.84
CA GLY A 319 -6.85 -8.92 0.26
C GLY A 319 -6.82 -10.44 0.09
N PRO A 320 -6.65 -11.18 1.21
CA PRO A 320 -6.53 -12.63 1.22
C PRO A 320 -7.87 -13.32 0.96
N MET A 321 -7.79 -14.60 0.56
CA MET A 321 -8.96 -15.45 0.27
C MET A 321 -9.52 -16.14 1.50
N GLY A 322 -8.75 -16.22 2.58
CA GLY A 322 -9.08 -16.84 3.86
C GLY A 322 -8.23 -16.27 4.99
N VAL A 323 -8.32 -16.89 6.16
CA VAL A 323 -7.53 -16.51 7.36
C VAL A 323 -6.13 -17.11 7.24
N PHE A 324 -5.35 -16.60 6.29
CA PHE A 324 -4.06 -17.19 5.90
C PHE A 324 -3.00 -17.11 6.99
N GLU A 325 -3.19 -16.30 8.02
CA GLU A 325 -2.33 -16.25 9.21
C GLU A 325 -2.32 -17.59 9.94
N MET A 326 -3.43 -18.34 9.89
CA MET A 326 -3.57 -19.69 10.40
C MET A 326 -3.30 -20.67 9.26
N ASP A 327 -2.34 -21.58 9.43
CA ASP A 327 -1.95 -22.53 8.38
C ASP A 327 -3.09 -23.43 7.93
N ALA A 328 -4.02 -23.77 8.84
CA ALA A 328 -5.21 -24.54 8.55
C ALA A 328 -6.16 -23.88 7.52
N PHE A 329 -6.08 -22.54 7.35
CA PHE A 329 -6.93 -21.73 6.47
C PHE A 329 -6.12 -20.88 5.48
N ALA A 330 -4.90 -21.31 5.15
CA ALA A 330 -3.98 -20.60 4.27
C ALA A 330 -3.99 -21.12 2.82
N ALA A 331 -4.57 -22.29 2.58
CA ALA A 331 -4.47 -22.99 1.29
C ALA A 331 -5.08 -22.21 0.13
N GLY A 332 -6.22 -21.56 0.32
CA GLY A 332 -6.88 -20.75 -0.72
C GLY A 332 -6.06 -19.52 -1.10
N THR A 333 -5.56 -18.79 -0.11
CA THR A 333 -4.71 -17.62 -0.35
C THR A 333 -3.39 -18.02 -1.01
N LYS A 334 -2.80 -19.15 -0.58
CA LYS A 334 -1.58 -19.71 -1.18
C LYS A 334 -1.80 -20.07 -2.65
N ALA A 335 -2.87 -20.77 -2.98
CA ALA A 335 -3.19 -21.18 -4.35
C ALA A 335 -3.36 -19.96 -5.28
N VAL A 336 -4.03 -18.90 -4.81
CA VAL A 336 -4.14 -17.64 -5.56
C VAL A 336 -2.78 -16.99 -5.72
N ALA A 337 -1.96 -16.90 -4.67
CA ALA A 337 -0.61 -16.34 -4.74
C ALA A 337 0.27 -17.10 -5.75
N GLU A 338 0.23 -18.43 -5.74
CA GLU A 338 0.95 -19.28 -6.69
C GLU A 338 0.47 -19.06 -8.12
N ALA A 339 -0.84 -18.99 -8.36
CA ALA A 339 -1.41 -18.73 -9.69
C ALA A 339 -0.99 -17.35 -10.23
N VAL A 340 -0.96 -16.32 -9.37
CA VAL A 340 -0.49 -14.98 -9.73
C VAL A 340 1.01 -15.01 -10.03
N ALA A 341 1.82 -15.71 -9.23
CA ALA A 341 3.25 -15.87 -9.43
C ALA A 341 3.61 -16.68 -10.69
N GLU A 342 2.75 -17.63 -11.09
CA GLU A 342 2.92 -18.42 -12.30
C GLU A 342 2.55 -17.67 -13.58
N ASN A 343 1.77 -16.60 -13.47
CA ASN A 343 1.41 -15.75 -14.61
C ASN A 343 2.56 -14.83 -15.01
N GLN A 344 3.58 -15.40 -15.67
CA GLN A 344 4.79 -14.69 -16.11
C GLN A 344 4.59 -13.80 -17.35
N GLN A 345 3.45 -13.85 -18.00
CA GLN A 345 3.15 -13.05 -19.20
C GLN A 345 2.30 -11.82 -18.90
N GLY A 346 1.67 -11.80 -17.74
CA GLY A 346 0.82 -10.71 -17.27
C GLY A 346 1.56 -9.74 -16.35
N ASP A 347 1.00 -8.54 -16.27
CA ASP A 347 1.39 -7.57 -15.23
C ASP A 347 0.66 -7.95 -13.93
N THR A 348 1.42 -8.39 -12.92
CA THR A 348 0.88 -8.82 -11.62
C THR A 348 1.14 -7.76 -10.57
N ILE A 349 0.08 -7.07 -10.15
CA ILE A 349 0.13 -5.90 -9.26
C ILE A 349 -0.51 -6.27 -7.93
N ILE A 350 0.29 -6.23 -6.86
CA ILE A 350 -0.16 -6.56 -5.51
C ILE A 350 -0.34 -5.27 -4.71
N GLY A 351 -1.52 -5.06 -4.16
CA GLY A 351 -1.85 -3.91 -3.31
C GLY A 351 -2.42 -4.30 -1.97
N GLY A 352 -2.11 -3.50 -0.94
CA GLY A 352 -2.59 -3.70 0.43
C GLY A 352 -1.71 -4.60 1.29
N GLY A 353 -1.64 -4.25 2.58
CA GLY A 353 -0.73 -4.90 3.53
C GLY A 353 -0.90 -6.41 3.65
N ASP A 354 -2.14 -6.89 3.71
CA ASP A 354 -2.43 -8.32 3.90
C ASP A 354 -2.03 -9.15 2.67
N SER A 355 -2.23 -8.62 1.46
CA SER A 355 -1.78 -9.30 0.22
C SER A 355 -0.26 -9.36 0.14
N VAL A 356 0.41 -8.28 0.52
CA VAL A 356 1.88 -8.22 0.59
C VAL A 356 2.40 -9.19 1.65
N ALA A 357 1.76 -9.25 2.82
CA ALA A 357 2.10 -10.22 3.86
C ALA A 357 1.92 -11.67 3.37
N ALA A 358 0.85 -11.95 2.61
CA ALA A 358 0.61 -13.27 2.05
C ALA A 358 1.70 -13.68 1.04
N VAL A 359 2.05 -12.83 0.08
CA VAL A 359 3.10 -13.17 -0.90
C VAL A 359 4.47 -13.34 -0.25
N ASN A 360 4.75 -12.60 0.82
CA ASN A 360 5.98 -12.76 1.62
C ASN A 360 5.95 -14.07 2.42
N LYS A 361 4.81 -14.40 3.07
CA LYS A 361 4.66 -15.67 3.82
C LYS A 361 4.94 -16.90 2.94
N PHE A 362 4.60 -16.82 1.67
CA PHE A 362 4.75 -17.92 0.72
C PHE A 362 6.01 -17.83 -0.15
N ASP A 363 6.92 -16.89 0.14
CA ASP A 363 8.18 -16.66 -0.61
C ASP A 363 7.96 -16.43 -2.12
N LEU A 364 6.90 -15.68 -2.47
CA LEU A 364 6.51 -15.41 -3.86
C LEU A 364 6.69 -13.94 -4.30
N ALA A 365 7.16 -13.07 -3.41
CA ALA A 365 7.25 -11.63 -3.67
C ALA A 365 8.09 -11.31 -4.91
N ASP A 366 9.24 -11.96 -5.08
CA ASP A 366 10.16 -11.74 -6.22
C ASP A 366 9.59 -12.18 -7.57
N ARG A 367 8.46 -12.89 -7.57
CA ARG A 367 7.77 -13.36 -8.78
C ARG A 367 6.62 -12.44 -9.21
N MET A 368 6.32 -11.41 -8.42
CA MET A 368 5.32 -10.40 -8.76
C MET A 368 5.95 -9.28 -9.59
N THR A 369 5.23 -8.77 -10.59
CA THR A 369 5.72 -7.67 -11.42
C THR A 369 5.83 -6.38 -10.62
N PHE A 370 4.88 -6.14 -9.73
CA PHE A 370 4.83 -4.95 -8.89
C PHE A 370 4.15 -5.21 -7.55
N ILE A 371 4.81 -4.78 -6.47
CA ILE A 371 4.24 -4.78 -5.12
C ILE A 371 4.15 -3.35 -4.65
N SER A 372 2.94 -2.84 -4.49
CA SER A 372 2.70 -1.48 -4.02
C SER A 372 3.06 -1.33 -2.53
N THR A 373 3.82 -0.30 -2.23
CA THR A 373 4.13 0.11 -0.85
C THR A 373 3.08 1.05 -0.27
N GLY A 374 2.10 1.45 -1.09
CA GLY A 374 1.16 2.53 -0.79
C GLY A 374 0.08 2.20 0.24
N GLY A 375 -0.23 0.93 0.45
CA GLY A 375 -1.28 0.53 1.40
C GLY A 375 -2.62 1.24 1.14
N GLY A 376 -3.03 2.14 2.05
CA GLY A 376 -4.26 2.93 1.91
C GLY A 376 -4.24 3.87 0.70
N ALA A 377 -3.10 4.49 0.41
CA ALA A 377 -2.97 5.39 -0.73
C ALA A 377 -3.19 4.68 -2.07
N SER A 378 -2.70 3.44 -2.21
CA SER A 378 -2.96 2.62 -3.40
C SER A 378 -4.45 2.37 -3.59
N MET A 379 -5.15 2.07 -2.50
CA MET A 379 -6.58 1.79 -2.55
C MET A 379 -7.41 3.04 -2.88
N GLU A 380 -7.07 4.19 -2.31
CA GLU A 380 -7.72 5.45 -2.64
C GLU A 380 -7.50 5.82 -4.12
N LEU A 381 -6.27 5.63 -4.64
CA LEU A 381 -5.99 5.86 -6.05
C LEU A 381 -6.80 4.91 -6.96
N VAL A 382 -6.88 3.62 -6.62
CA VAL A 382 -7.69 2.63 -7.36
C VAL A 382 -9.18 2.97 -7.33
N GLN A 383 -9.66 3.59 -6.26
CA GLN A 383 -11.04 4.12 -6.16
C GLN A 383 -11.29 5.36 -7.03
N GLY A 384 -10.24 5.92 -7.64
CA GLY A 384 -10.32 7.16 -8.41
C GLY A 384 -10.28 8.41 -7.55
N GLU A 385 -9.89 8.30 -6.28
CA GLU A 385 -9.76 9.44 -5.38
C GLU A 385 -8.45 10.20 -5.67
N ALA A 386 -8.51 11.52 -5.70
CA ALA A 386 -7.34 12.36 -5.85
C ALA A 386 -6.50 12.31 -4.57
N LEU A 387 -5.21 12.01 -4.71
CA LEU A 387 -4.29 11.96 -3.58
C LEU A 387 -3.64 13.34 -3.36
N PRO A 388 -3.83 14.00 -2.22
CA PRO A 388 -3.29 15.36 -1.98
C PRO A 388 -1.78 15.48 -2.22
N GLY A 389 -0.99 14.46 -1.82
CA GLY A 389 0.46 14.44 -2.02
C GLY A 389 0.87 14.25 -3.49
N VAL A 390 0.00 13.67 -4.33
CA VAL A 390 0.21 13.57 -5.78
C VAL A 390 -0.27 14.84 -6.48
N GLU A 391 -1.45 15.35 -6.09
CA GLU A 391 -2.00 16.60 -6.65
C GLU A 391 -1.04 17.79 -6.47
N ALA A 392 -0.36 17.85 -5.32
CA ALA A 392 0.62 18.90 -5.01
C ALA A 392 1.88 18.85 -5.91
N LEU A 393 2.10 17.76 -6.67
CA LEU A 393 3.22 17.61 -7.61
C LEU A 393 2.84 17.97 -9.05
N LYS A 394 1.57 18.18 -9.34
CA LYS A 394 1.09 18.59 -10.68
C LYS A 394 1.47 20.03 -10.96
N ARG A 395 1.88 20.30 -12.20
CA ARG A 395 2.24 21.63 -12.70
C ARG A 395 1.05 22.38 -13.27
#